data_7ae9341997e44d1fefba807102089bfb
#
_entry.id   7ae9341997e44d1fefba807102089bfb
#
_cell.length_a   1.000
_cell.length_b   1.000
_cell.length_c   1.000
_cell.angle_alpha   90.00
_cell.angle_beta   90.00
_cell.angle_gamma   90.00
#
_symmetry.space_group_name_H-M   'P 1'
#
loop_
_entity.id
_entity.type
_entity.pdbx_description
1 polymer ?
#
loop_
_entity_poly.entity_id
_entity_poly.type
_entity_poly.pdbx_seq_one_letter_code
_entity_poly.pdbx_strand_id
1 'polypeptide(L)'
;ELIERGVAPGEIAVVAPHADGVLRFLLAESFRAADIPFAVIRRYETLREEPVVRACLTLATLAHPEWGQSLSLFDLSEALARALKPLDPLRAELVARQLYDLRSGQLKPASELNANMRERIGFAAVDRYEALRLWIDAYRAEEPSPFDHFLRRLFGEVLSHSELEPEDAQVYSKLIASAASFRQAAPAMDLMGTAIGQRYVEMVLSGVVAAQYLIDVDLEEAPESIALVAPVYTYLLSGHIARYQFWLDIGSMSWWDPL
;
A
#
# COMPACT_ATOMS: atom_id res chain seq x y z
N GLU A 1 23.79 27.27 2.64
CA GLU A 1 24.16 28.52 1.92
C GLU A 1 22.96 29.24 1.31
N LEU A 2 22.10 28.62 0.43
CA LEU A 2 20.93 29.31 -0.14
C LEU A 2 19.94 29.73 0.95
N ILE A 3 19.61 28.85 1.88
CA ILE A 3 18.74 29.13 3.02
C ILE A 3 19.35 30.26 3.91
N GLU A 4 20.61 30.20 4.19
CA GLU A 4 21.34 31.26 4.94
C GLU A 4 21.30 32.62 4.24
N ARG A 5 21.16 32.62 2.91
CA ARG A 5 20.97 33.83 2.10
C ARG A 5 19.52 34.28 1.97
N GLY A 6 18.60 33.63 2.72
CA GLY A 6 17.19 33.99 2.76
C GLY A 6 16.34 33.40 1.64
N VAL A 7 16.82 32.37 0.94
CA VAL A 7 16.00 31.62 -0.03
C VAL A 7 15.03 30.74 0.75
N ALA A 8 13.75 30.81 0.43
CA ALA A 8 12.76 29.94 1.05
C ALA A 8 12.97 28.47 0.62
N PRO A 9 12.76 27.48 1.53
CA PRO A 9 12.89 26.07 1.17
C PRO A 9 12.04 25.68 -0.05
N GLY A 10 10.81 26.18 -0.19
CA GLY A 10 9.94 25.92 -1.32
C GLY A 10 10.44 26.43 -2.68
N GLU A 11 11.44 27.33 -2.71
CA GLU A 11 12.09 27.72 -3.94
C GLU A 11 13.17 26.72 -4.42
N ILE A 12 13.38 25.61 -3.66
CA ILE A 12 14.46 24.65 -3.91
C ILE A 12 13.87 23.28 -4.29
N ALA A 13 14.34 22.73 -5.40
CA ALA A 13 14.07 21.35 -5.78
C ALA A 13 15.36 20.56 -5.98
N VAL A 14 15.37 19.32 -5.49
CA VAL A 14 16.41 18.33 -5.78
C VAL A 14 15.82 17.29 -6.71
N VAL A 15 16.34 17.20 -7.92
CA VAL A 15 15.81 16.35 -8.98
C VAL A 15 16.85 15.30 -9.35
N ALA A 16 16.42 14.04 -9.44
CA ALA A 16 17.28 12.92 -9.82
C ALA A 16 16.60 12.07 -10.90
N PRO A 17 17.33 11.27 -11.70
CA PRO A 17 16.72 10.32 -12.62
C PRO A 17 15.79 9.34 -11.88
N HIS A 18 16.28 8.81 -10.77
CA HIS A 18 15.56 7.92 -9.86
C HIS A 18 15.81 8.37 -8.42
N ALA A 19 14.78 8.30 -7.59
CA ALA A 19 14.89 8.52 -6.15
C ALA A 19 14.71 7.17 -5.44
N ASP A 20 15.74 6.31 -5.51
CA ASP A 20 15.76 5.02 -4.82
C ASP A 20 15.78 5.17 -3.28
N GLY A 21 15.64 4.06 -2.56
CA GLY A 21 15.61 4.07 -1.10
C GLY A 21 16.90 4.61 -0.48
N VAL A 22 18.06 4.36 -1.09
CA VAL A 22 19.36 4.82 -0.57
C VAL A 22 19.51 6.32 -0.74
N LEU A 23 19.25 6.84 -1.94
CA LEU A 23 19.31 8.28 -2.21
C LEU A 23 18.34 9.06 -1.33
N ARG A 24 17.11 8.57 -1.19
CA ARG A 24 16.09 9.18 -0.31
C ARG A 24 16.57 9.23 1.14
N PHE A 25 17.09 8.11 1.65
CA PHE A 25 17.61 8.06 3.02
C PHE A 25 18.73 9.07 3.23
N LEU A 26 19.72 9.13 2.34
CA LEU A 26 20.86 10.05 2.44
C LEU A 26 20.42 11.52 2.36
N LEU A 27 19.49 11.84 1.46
CA LEU A 27 18.94 13.20 1.35
C LEU A 27 18.14 13.56 2.60
N ALA A 28 17.28 12.65 3.09
CA ALA A 28 16.52 12.87 4.31
C ALA A 28 17.41 13.15 5.53
N GLU A 29 18.48 12.37 5.72
CA GLU A 29 19.45 12.60 6.77
C GLU A 29 20.16 13.95 6.60
N SER A 30 20.53 14.31 5.37
CA SER A 30 21.21 15.58 5.08
C SER A 30 20.31 16.80 5.35
N PHE A 31 19.04 16.74 4.92
CA PHE A 31 18.05 17.80 5.16
C PHE A 31 17.72 17.95 6.64
N ARG A 32 17.52 16.82 7.36
CA ARG A 32 17.30 16.85 8.82
C ARG A 32 18.49 17.41 9.58
N ALA A 33 19.72 17.01 9.22
CA ALA A 33 20.93 17.52 9.85
C ALA A 33 21.12 19.03 9.64
N ALA A 34 20.57 19.58 8.55
CA ALA A 34 20.60 21.01 8.24
C ALA A 34 19.35 21.76 8.73
N ASP A 35 18.42 21.09 9.41
CA ASP A 35 17.13 21.63 9.86
C ASP A 35 16.33 22.30 8.73
N ILE A 36 16.35 21.67 7.53
CA ILE A 36 15.65 22.16 6.35
C ILE A 36 14.39 21.33 6.16
N PRO A 37 13.19 21.93 6.19
CA PRO A 37 11.95 21.23 5.87
C PRO A 37 11.97 20.74 4.42
N PHE A 38 11.64 19.47 4.21
CA PHE A 38 11.64 18.87 2.87
C PHE A 38 10.51 17.87 2.70
N ALA A 39 10.09 17.69 1.46
CA ALA A 39 9.17 16.65 1.04
C ALA A 39 9.79 15.81 -0.08
N VAL A 40 9.57 14.52 -0.04
CA VAL A 40 9.95 13.62 -1.11
C VAL A 40 8.72 13.25 -1.91
N ILE A 41 8.68 13.64 -3.18
CA ILE A 41 7.67 13.10 -4.09
C ILE A 41 8.14 11.70 -4.47
N ARG A 42 7.38 10.71 -4.05
CA ARG A 42 7.61 9.34 -4.49
C ARG A 42 7.00 9.15 -5.88
N ARG A 43 7.74 8.52 -6.80
CA ARG A 43 7.11 7.84 -7.91
C ARG A 43 6.36 6.67 -7.31
N TYR A 44 5.05 6.64 -7.49
CA TYR A 44 4.32 5.43 -7.13
C TYR A 44 4.77 4.30 -8.03
N GLU A 45 5.29 3.30 -7.39
CA GLU A 45 5.10 1.93 -7.84
C GLU A 45 3.60 1.75 -8.07
N THR A 46 3.19 0.95 -9.00
CA THR A 46 1.76 0.71 -9.24
C THR A 46 1.10 0.32 -7.92
N LEU A 47 -0.17 0.66 -7.70
CA LEU A 47 -0.88 0.24 -6.45
C LEU A 47 -0.63 -1.23 -6.10
N ARG A 48 -0.38 -2.05 -7.12
CA ARG A 48 0.00 -3.45 -6.99
C ARG A 48 1.30 -3.67 -6.20
N GLU A 49 2.26 -2.76 -6.29
CA GLU A 49 3.58 -2.90 -5.66
C GLU A 49 3.56 -2.50 -4.18
N GLU A 50 2.55 -1.73 -3.78
CA GLU A 50 2.36 -1.34 -2.39
C GLU A 50 2.01 -2.56 -1.51
N PRO A 51 2.85 -2.90 -0.53
CA PRO A 51 2.62 -4.10 0.29
C PRO A 51 1.29 -4.11 1.03
N VAL A 52 0.80 -2.94 1.47
CA VAL A 52 -0.50 -2.83 2.14
C VAL A 52 -1.64 -3.11 1.17
N VAL A 53 -1.54 -2.65 -0.10
CA VAL A 53 -2.54 -2.94 -1.13
C VAL A 53 -2.57 -4.42 -1.44
N ARG A 54 -1.41 -5.06 -1.65
CA ARG A 54 -1.35 -6.51 -1.87
C ARG A 54 -1.99 -7.30 -0.74
N ALA A 55 -1.69 -6.94 0.51
CA ALA A 55 -2.32 -7.57 1.67
C ALA A 55 -3.85 -7.42 1.66
N CYS A 56 -4.35 -6.22 1.36
CA CYS A 56 -5.78 -5.97 1.27
C CYS A 56 -6.46 -6.76 0.15
N LEU A 57 -5.85 -6.80 -1.04
CA LEU A 57 -6.42 -7.56 -2.16
C LEU A 57 -6.38 -9.07 -1.91
N THR A 58 -5.35 -9.56 -1.23
CA THR A 58 -5.27 -10.96 -0.79
C THR A 58 -6.40 -11.30 0.20
N LEU A 59 -6.63 -10.46 1.21
CA LEU A 59 -7.74 -10.64 2.16
C LEU A 59 -9.11 -10.49 1.47
N ALA A 60 -9.21 -9.59 0.49
CA ALA A 60 -10.42 -9.46 -0.31
C ALA A 60 -10.69 -10.73 -1.13
N THR A 61 -9.67 -11.32 -1.76
CA THR A 61 -9.80 -12.58 -2.49
C THR A 61 -10.23 -13.72 -1.56
N LEU A 62 -9.70 -13.77 -0.33
CA LEU A 62 -10.18 -14.72 0.68
C LEU A 62 -11.66 -14.51 1.03
N ALA A 63 -12.12 -13.27 1.13
CA ALA A 63 -13.49 -12.95 1.48
C ALA A 63 -14.48 -13.20 0.34
N HIS A 64 -14.01 -13.31 -0.91
CA HIS A 64 -14.84 -13.46 -2.11
C HIS A 64 -14.44 -14.70 -2.92
N PRO A 65 -14.71 -15.91 -2.41
CA PRO A 65 -14.35 -17.16 -3.09
C PRO A 65 -15.04 -17.34 -4.45
N GLU A 66 -16.16 -16.65 -4.67
CA GLU A 66 -16.90 -16.65 -5.93
C GLU A 66 -16.09 -16.04 -7.10
N TRP A 67 -15.00 -15.30 -6.82
CA TRP A 67 -14.12 -14.80 -7.88
C TRP A 67 -13.25 -15.88 -8.53
N GLY A 68 -13.19 -17.08 -7.90
CA GLY A 68 -12.44 -18.21 -8.44
C GLY A 68 -10.92 -18.00 -8.53
N GLN A 69 -10.40 -17.00 -7.82
CA GLN A 69 -8.96 -16.71 -7.78
C GLN A 69 -8.27 -17.58 -6.73
N SER A 70 -7.13 -18.18 -7.11
CA SER A 70 -6.29 -18.93 -6.17
C SER A 70 -5.20 -18.03 -5.60
N LEU A 71 -4.98 -18.09 -4.28
CA LEU A 71 -3.92 -17.36 -3.61
C LEU A 71 -2.66 -18.21 -3.50
N SER A 72 -1.50 -17.57 -3.68
CA SER A 72 -0.24 -18.19 -3.33
C SER A 72 -0.02 -18.18 -1.82
N LEU A 73 0.71 -19.18 -1.29
CA LEU A 73 1.10 -19.18 0.12
C LEU A 73 1.96 -17.97 0.49
N PHE A 74 2.72 -17.44 -0.47
CA PHE A 74 3.53 -16.26 -0.27
C PHE A 74 2.65 -15.02 -0.03
N ASP A 75 1.71 -14.73 -0.94
CA ASP A 75 0.82 -13.58 -0.81
C ASP A 75 -0.02 -13.67 0.45
N LEU A 76 -0.49 -14.87 0.80
CA LEU A 76 -1.23 -15.09 2.03
C LEU A 76 -0.36 -14.84 3.27
N SER A 77 0.89 -15.34 3.29
CA SER A 77 1.78 -15.12 4.44
C SER A 77 2.09 -13.63 4.64
N GLU A 78 2.33 -12.88 3.56
CA GLU A 78 2.53 -11.44 3.58
C GLU A 78 1.29 -10.69 4.13
N ALA A 79 0.09 -11.08 3.67
CA ALA A 79 -1.16 -10.50 4.13
C ALA A 79 -1.39 -10.79 5.63
N LEU A 80 -1.14 -12.03 6.08
CA LEU A 80 -1.28 -12.42 7.49
C LEU A 80 -0.26 -11.71 8.38
N ALA A 81 1.01 -11.55 7.94
CA ALA A 81 2.02 -10.81 8.68
C ALA A 81 1.59 -9.37 8.96
N ARG A 82 0.85 -8.74 8.04
CA ARG A 82 0.32 -7.38 8.20
C ARG A 82 -0.97 -7.33 9.03
N ALA A 83 -1.90 -8.24 8.77
CA ALA A 83 -3.20 -8.25 9.46
C ALA A 83 -3.12 -8.71 10.93
N LEU A 84 -2.12 -9.52 11.26
CA LEU A 84 -2.00 -10.13 12.60
C LEU A 84 -0.84 -9.55 13.43
N LYS A 85 -0.40 -8.33 13.15
CA LYS A 85 0.69 -7.66 13.89
C LYS A 85 0.46 -7.69 15.42
N PRO A 86 1.51 -7.80 16.23
CA PRO A 86 2.86 -8.15 15.80
C PRO A 86 2.99 -9.65 15.47
N LEU A 87 3.28 -9.96 14.23
CA LEU A 87 3.56 -11.31 13.75
C LEU A 87 4.73 -11.25 12.76
N ASP A 88 5.82 -11.96 13.09
CA ASP A 88 6.97 -12.02 12.19
C ASP A 88 6.68 -12.86 10.93
N PRO A 89 7.40 -12.61 9.81
CA PRO A 89 7.15 -13.29 8.54
C PRO A 89 7.25 -14.82 8.61
N LEU A 90 8.17 -15.38 9.44
CA LEU A 90 8.34 -16.83 9.56
C LEU A 90 7.12 -17.48 10.22
N ARG A 91 6.58 -16.84 11.27
CA ARG A 91 5.36 -17.32 11.93
C ARG A 91 4.13 -17.13 11.04
N ALA A 92 4.07 -16.05 10.26
CA ALA A 92 3.01 -15.85 9.27
C ALA A 92 3.03 -16.94 8.20
N GLU A 93 4.21 -17.35 7.72
CA GLU A 93 4.35 -18.47 6.80
C GLU A 93 3.90 -19.79 7.42
N LEU A 94 4.22 -20.03 8.71
CA LEU A 94 3.73 -21.22 9.41
C LEU A 94 2.20 -21.23 9.49
N VAL A 95 1.57 -20.10 9.80
CA VAL A 95 0.11 -19.97 9.81
C VAL A 95 -0.46 -20.29 8.43
N ALA A 96 0.06 -19.65 7.37
CA ALA A 96 -0.41 -19.88 6.00
C ALA A 96 -0.29 -21.35 5.59
N ARG A 97 0.85 -21.98 5.84
CA ARG A 97 1.08 -23.39 5.48
C ARG A 97 0.20 -24.38 6.25
N GLN A 98 -0.11 -24.12 7.50
CA GLN A 98 -0.87 -25.04 8.35
C GLN A 98 -2.38 -24.84 8.21
N LEU A 99 -2.81 -23.59 8.03
CA LEU A 99 -4.22 -23.21 8.15
C LEU A 99 -4.86 -22.72 6.85
N TYR A 100 -4.18 -22.80 5.71
CA TYR A 100 -4.77 -22.55 4.41
C TYR A 100 -4.89 -23.85 3.61
N ASP A 101 -6.09 -24.11 3.12
CA ASP A 101 -6.31 -25.23 2.21
C ASP A 101 -6.23 -24.77 0.76
N LEU A 102 -5.13 -25.15 0.10
CA LEU A 102 -4.88 -24.82 -1.31
C LEU A 102 -5.93 -25.38 -2.28
N ARG A 103 -6.68 -26.42 -1.87
CA ARG A 103 -7.69 -27.04 -2.75
C ARG A 103 -9.01 -26.29 -2.70
N SER A 104 -9.44 -25.92 -1.50
CA SER A 104 -10.71 -25.21 -1.29
C SER A 104 -10.54 -23.70 -1.32
N GLY A 105 -9.33 -23.17 -1.20
CA GLY A 105 -9.06 -21.73 -1.06
C GLY A 105 -9.56 -21.14 0.25
N GLN A 106 -9.71 -21.97 1.31
CA GLN A 106 -10.31 -21.56 2.57
C GLN A 106 -9.32 -21.59 3.74
N LEU A 107 -9.57 -20.75 4.72
CA LEU A 107 -8.87 -20.78 6.00
C LEU A 107 -9.48 -21.85 6.90
N LYS A 108 -8.61 -22.69 7.50
CA LYS A 108 -8.99 -23.73 8.44
C LYS A 108 -9.12 -23.16 9.85
N PRO A 109 -9.98 -23.77 10.71
CA PRO A 109 -10.05 -23.36 12.11
C PRO A 109 -8.71 -23.54 12.84
N ALA A 110 -8.38 -22.61 13.73
CA ALA A 110 -7.18 -22.74 14.57
C ALA A 110 -7.18 -23.98 15.47
N SER A 111 -8.33 -24.59 15.70
CA SER A 111 -8.48 -25.86 16.43
C SER A 111 -7.74 -27.04 15.77
N GLU A 112 -7.46 -26.96 14.46
CA GLU A 112 -6.68 -27.98 13.74
C GLU A 112 -5.18 -27.97 14.07
N LEU A 113 -4.68 -26.88 14.68
CA LEU A 113 -3.29 -26.82 15.14
C LEU A 113 -3.08 -27.69 16.36
N ASN A 114 -2.02 -28.51 16.33
CA ASN A 114 -1.55 -29.20 17.53
C ASN A 114 -0.88 -28.25 18.53
N ALA A 115 -0.66 -28.69 19.79
CA ALA A 115 -0.12 -27.85 20.84
C ALA A 115 1.26 -27.28 20.50
N ASN A 116 2.16 -28.07 19.93
CA ASN A 116 3.49 -27.65 19.54
C ASN A 116 3.44 -26.51 18.47
N MET A 117 2.56 -26.63 17.50
CA MET A 117 2.43 -25.62 16.45
C MET A 117 1.84 -24.31 17.00
N ARG A 118 0.86 -24.39 17.92
CA ARG A 118 0.33 -23.21 18.62
C ARG A 118 1.39 -22.48 19.42
N GLU A 119 2.27 -23.21 20.10
CA GLU A 119 3.39 -22.63 20.84
C GLU A 119 4.40 -21.95 19.91
N ARG A 120 4.75 -22.58 18.80
CA ARG A 120 5.68 -22.02 17.80
C ARG A 120 5.14 -20.75 17.12
N ILE A 121 3.86 -20.70 16.79
CA ILE A 121 3.20 -19.52 16.22
C ILE A 121 3.01 -18.45 17.29
N GLY A 122 2.71 -18.87 18.52
CA GLY A 122 2.35 -18.02 19.63
C GLY A 122 0.84 -17.89 19.82
N PHE A 123 0.37 -18.13 21.04
CA PHE A 123 -1.07 -18.18 21.36
C PHE A 123 -1.82 -16.93 20.93
N ALA A 124 -1.30 -15.74 21.24
CA ALA A 124 -1.93 -14.48 20.85
C ALA A 124 -2.04 -14.29 19.32
N ALA A 125 -1.09 -14.81 18.54
CA ALA A 125 -1.17 -14.77 17.08
C ALA A 125 -2.22 -15.75 16.55
N VAL A 126 -2.32 -16.94 17.17
CA VAL A 126 -3.37 -17.93 16.86
C VAL A 126 -4.76 -17.36 17.14
N ASP A 127 -4.94 -16.65 18.26
CA ASP A 127 -6.22 -16.04 18.62
C ASP A 127 -6.61 -14.93 17.63
N ARG A 128 -5.64 -14.07 17.21
CA ARG A 128 -5.89 -13.05 16.18
C ARG A 128 -6.21 -13.68 14.82
N TYR A 129 -5.52 -14.75 14.44
CA TYR A 129 -5.84 -15.49 13.23
C TYR A 129 -7.28 -16.02 13.25
N GLU A 130 -7.69 -16.63 14.35
CA GLU A 130 -9.05 -17.17 14.47
C GLU A 130 -10.10 -16.05 14.43
N ALA A 131 -9.81 -14.89 15.03
CA ALA A 131 -10.67 -13.72 14.93
C ALA A 131 -10.80 -13.22 13.47
N LEU A 132 -9.68 -13.15 12.73
CA LEU A 132 -9.70 -12.80 11.30
C LEU A 132 -10.52 -13.82 10.48
N ARG A 133 -10.31 -15.12 10.72
CA ARG A 133 -11.05 -16.18 10.01
C ARG A 133 -12.55 -16.06 10.26
N LEU A 134 -12.95 -15.91 11.52
CA LEU A 134 -14.37 -15.74 11.90
C LEU A 134 -14.96 -14.46 11.30
N TRP A 135 -14.20 -13.39 11.24
CA TRP A 135 -14.62 -12.14 10.58
C TRP A 135 -14.90 -12.36 9.08
N ILE A 136 -14.00 -13.06 8.39
CA ILE A 136 -14.19 -13.41 6.96
C ILE A 136 -15.42 -14.30 6.78
N ASP A 137 -15.61 -15.30 7.62
CA ASP A 137 -16.77 -16.20 7.55
C ASP A 137 -18.09 -15.45 7.83
N ALA A 138 -18.09 -14.53 8.79
CA ALA A 138 -19.24 -13.66 9.08
C ALA A 138 -19.56 -12.74 7.90
N TYR A 139 -18.55 -12.10 7.29
CA TYR A 139 -18.74 -11.28 6.11
C TYR A 139 -19.34 -12.05 4.93
N ARG A 140 -18.88 -13.28 4.69
CA ARG A 140 -19.42 -14.16 3.62
C ARG A 140 -20.87 -14.57 3.84
N ALA A 141 -21.33 -14.58 5.09
CA ALA A 141 -22.71 -14.92 5.43
C ALA A 141 -23.69 -13.74 5.29
N GLU A 142 -23.17 -12.53 5.13
CA GLU A 142 -23.97 -11.32 4.93
C GLU A 142 -24.36 -11.13 3.45
N GLU A 143 -25.30 -10.22 3.19
CA GLU A 143 -25.61 -9.79 1.82
C GLU A 143 -24.40 -9.10 1.19
N PRO A 144 -24.11 -9.34 -0.09
CA PRO A 144 -22.98 -8.72 -0.79
C PRO A 144 -23.02 -7.19 -0.69
N SER A 145 -21.96 -6.60 -0.17
CA SER A 145 -21.79 -5.14 -0.09
C SER A 145 -20.89 -4.63 -1.22
N PRO A 146 -20.99 -3.33 -1.62
CA PRO A 146 -20.07 -2.74 -2.56
C PRO A 146 -18.62 -2.90 -2.10
N PHE A 147 -17.70 -3.12 -3.04
CA PHE A 147 -16.30 -3.45 -2.73
C PHE A 147 -15.56 -2.37 -1.94
N ASP A 148 -15.80 -1.10 -2.22
CA ASP A 148 -15.25 0.03 -1.43
C ASP A 148 -15.78 0.05 0.02
N HIS A 149 -16.99 -0.44 0.26
CA HIS A 149 -17.54 -0.63 1.61
C HIS A 149 -16.87 -1.80 2.32
N PHE A 150 -16.65 -2.92 1.61
CA PHE A 150 -15.87 -4.03 2.13
C PHE A 150 -14.47 -3.58 2.57
N LEU A 151 -13.76 -2.82 1.72
CA LEU A 151 -12.45 -2.29 2.06
C LEU A 151 -12.48 -1.41 3.30
N ARG A 152 -13.48 -0.53 3.46
CA ARG A 152 -13.63 0.29 4.67
C ARG A 152 -13.83 -0.55 5.92
N ARG A 153 -14.66 -1.60 5.84
CA ARG A 153 -14.88 -2.52 6.96
C ARG A 153 -13.61 -3.30 7.29
N LEU A 154 -12.93 -3.85 6.29
CA LEU A 154 -11.65 -4.55 6.47
C LEU A 154 -10.62 -3.65 7.18
N PHE A 155 -10.54 -2.38 6.78
CA PHE A 155 -9.67 -1.44 7.46
C PHE A 155 -10.11 -1.18 8.91
N GLY A 156 -11.34 -0.77 9.11
CA GLY A 156 -11.83 -0.35 10.43
C GLY A 156 -11.92 -1.48 11.45
N GLU A 157 -12.27 -2.70 11.02
CA GLU A 157 -12.56 -3.82 11.90
C GLU A 157 -11.38 -4.81 12.04
N VAL A 158 -10.41 -4.78 11.12
CA VAL A 158 -9.28 -5.72 11.12
C VAL A 158 -7.94 -4.99 11.14
N LEU A 159 -7.63 -4.18 10.10
CA LEU A 159 -6.29 -3.66 9.91
C LEU A 159 -5.95 -2.49 10.82
N SER A 160 -6.92 -1.68 11.21
CA SER A 160 -6.70 -0.53 12.12
C SER A 160 -6.29 -0.94 13.54
N HIS A 161 -6.57 -2.19 13.94
CA HIS A 161 -6.17 -2.73 15.24
C HIS A 161 -4.71 -3.21 15.26
N SER A 162 -4.07 -3.31 14.10
CA SER A 162 -2.65 -3.56 13.98
C SER A 162 -1.89 -2.23 13.96
N GLU A 163 -0.63 -2.22 14.41
CA GLU A 163 0.26 -1.05 14.33
C GLU A 163 0.46 -0.67 12.86
N LEU A 164 -0.39 0.25 12.36
CA LEU A 164 -0.31 0.79 11.00
C LEU A 164 0.60 2.02 11.00
N GLU A 165 1.53 2.06 10.06
CA GLU A 165 2.27 3.28 9.76
C GLU A 165 1.34 4.31 9.10
N PRO A 166 1.53 5.62 9.36
CA PRO A 166 0.71 6.68 8.75
C PRO A 166 0.67 6.59 7.22
N GLU A 167 1.79 6.22 6.60
CA GLU A 167 1.90 6.04 5.15
C GLU A 167 1.00 4.90 4.64
N ASP A 168 0.97 3.76 5.34
CA ASP A 168 0.08 2.64 5.01
C ASP A 168 -1.39 3.07 5.05
N ALA A 169 -1.77 3.90 6.03
CA ALA A 169 -3.13 4.43 6.16
C ALA A 169 -3.53 5.34 5.00
N GLN A 170 -2.60 6.19 4.52
CA GLN A 170 -2.84 7.04 3.34
C GLN A 170 -3.03 6.21 2.07
N VAL A 171 -2.14 5.22 1.82
CA VAL A 171 -2.25 4.32 0.67
C VAL A 171 -3.60 3.58 0.71
N TYR A 172 -4.01 3.13 1.89
CA TYR A 172 -5.30 2.46 2.08
C TYR A 172 -6.48 3.37 1.76
N SER A 173 -6.46 4.62 2.25
CA SER A 173 -7.49 5.61 1.95
C SER A 173 -7.65 5.84 0.44
N LYS A 174 -6.54 5.89 -0.30
CA LYS A 174 -6.54 6.03 -1.76
C LYS A 174 -7.06 4.79 -2.47
N LEU A 175 -6.71 3.59 -1.99
CA LEU A 175 -7.28 2.35 -2.51
C LEU A 175 -8.81 2.37 -2.41
N ILE A 176 -9.35 2.77 -1.25
CA ILE A 176 -10.80 2.90 -1.04
C ILE A 176 -11.41 3.93 -1.98
N ALA A 177 -10.80 5.12 -2.10
CA ALA A 177 -11.28 6.18 -2.99
C ALA A 177 -11.26 5.74 -4.47
N SER A 178 -10.20 5.06 -4.89
CA SER A 178 -10.08 4.49 -6.24
C SER A 178 -11.15 3.43 -6.50
N ALA A 179 -11.40 2.52 -5.56
CA ALA A 179 -12.45 1.51 -5.67
C ALA A 179 -13.86 2.15 -5.76
N ALA A 180 -14.11 3.21 -4.98
CA ALA A 180 -15.37 3.96 -5.03
C ALA A 180 -15.56 4.65 -6.39
N SER A 181 -14.52 5.28 -6.93
CA SER A 181 -14.55 5.91 -8.25
C SER A 181 -14.77 4.87 -9.37
N PHE A 182 -14.12 3.71 -9.27
CA PHE A 182 -14.33 2.62 -10.21
C PHE A 182 -15.79 2.12 -10.18
N ARG A 183 -16.36 1.96 -8.99
CA ARG A 183 -17.78 1.58 -8.84
C ARG A 183 -18.73 2.59 -9.48
N GLN A 184 -18.43 3.88 -9.41
CA GLN A 184 -19.25 4.92 -10.07
C GLN A 184 -19.15 4.82 -11.61
N ALA A 185 -18.00 4.42 -12.15
CA ALA A 185 -17.81 4.23 -13.59
C ALA A 185 -18.31 2.87 -14.10
N ALA A 186 -18.49 1.88 -13.23
CA ALA A 186 -18.84 0.50 -13.58
C ALA A 186 -20.11 0.34 -14.46
N PRO A 187 -21.20 1.12 -14.26
CA PRO A 187 -22.36 1.03 -15.13
C PRO A 187 -22.08 1.34 -16.62
N ALA A 188 -21.12 2.22 -16.89
CA ALA A 188 -20.71 2.53 -18.28
C ALA A 188 -19.94 1.37 -18.94
N MET A 189 -19.53 0.37 -18.15
CA MET A 189 -18.82 -0.84 -18.59
C MET A 189 -19.71 -2.10 -18.50
N ASP A 190 -21.01 -1.95 -18.28
CA ASP A 190 -21.97 -3.04 -18.06
C ASP A 190 -21.60 -3.99 -16.90
N LEU A 191 -20.87 -3.48 -15.88
CA LEU A 191 -20.48 -4.23 -14.69
C LEU A 191 -21.50 -4.03 -13.56
N MET A 192 -21.92 -5.12 -12.92
CA MET A 192 -22.88 -5.10 -11.83
C MET A 192 -22.50 -6.03 -10.67
N GLY A 193 -22.98 -5.72 -9.48
CA GLY A 193 -22.84 -6.57 -8.28
C GLY A 193 -21.40 -6.86 -7.89
N THR A 194 -21.13 -8.08 -7.51
CA THR A 194 -19.80 -8.55 -7.04
C THR A 194 -18.75 -8.54 -8.15
N ALA A 195 -19.15 -8.57 -9.44
CA ALA A 195 -18.23 -8.49 -10.58
C ALA A 195 -17.45 -7.16 -10.62
N ILE A 196 -18.00 -6.09 -10.03
CA ILE A 196 -17.30 -4.79 -9.93
C ILE A 196 -16.03 -4.94 -9.07
N GLY A 197 -16.13 -5.60 -7.92
CA GLY A 197 -15.00 -5.84 -7.03
C GLY A 197 -13.94 -6.73 -7.67
N GLN A 198 -14.36 -7.83 -8.29
CA GLN A 198 -13.47 -8.73 -9.01
C GLN A 198 -12.69 -7.99 -10.10
N ARG A 199 -13.39 -7.24 -10.94
CA ARG A 199 -12.78 -6.51 -12.05
C ARG A 199 -11.83 -5.42 -11.58
N TYR A 200 -12.16 -4.75 -10.48
CA TYR A 200 -11.27 -3.77 -9.86
C TYR A 200 -9.97 -4.42 -9.36
N VAL A 201 -10.08 -5.55 -8.65
CA VAL A 201 -8.90 -6.30 -8.17
C VAL A 201 -8.02 -6.76 -9.33
N GLU A 202 -8.60 -7.34 -10.39
CA GLU A 202 -7.88 -7.73 -11.60
C GLU A 202 -7.15 -6.54 -12.24
N MET A 203 -7.80 -5.38 -12.32
CA MET A 203 -7.23 -4.16 -12.88
C MET A 203 -6.05 -3.66 -12.05
N VAL A 204 -6.14 -3.66 -10.72
CA VAL A 204 -5.03 -3.27 -9.85
C VAL A 204 -3.87 -4.26 -9.97
N LEU A 205 -4.15 -5.57 -9.93
CA LEU A 205 -3.13 -6.62 -10.04
C LEU A 205 -2.44 -6.65 -11.41
N SER A 206 -3.13 -6.26 -12.48
CA SER A 206 -2.52 -6.12 -13.82
C SER A 206 -1.58 -4.92 -13.95
N GLY A 207 -1.54 -4.04 -12.93
CA GLY A 207 -0.70 -2.84 -12.95
C GLY A 207 -1.23 -1.69 -13.82
N VAL A 208 -2.47 -1.78 -14.32
CA VAL A 208 -3.09 -0.73 -15.13
C VAL A 208 -3.44 0.50 -14.30
N VAL A 209 -3.68 0.34 -13.01
CA VAL A 209 -3.91 1.47 -12.09
C VAL A 209 -2.55 2.07 -11.73
N ALA A 210 -2.14 3.05 -12.52
CA ALA A 210 -1.04 3.91 -12.13
C ALA A 210 -1.45 4.63 -10.83
N ALA A 211 -0.66 4.43 -9.79
CA ALA A 211 -0.86 5.16 -8.56
C ALA A 211 -0.70 6.64 -8.87
N GLN A 212 -1.72 7.42 -8.62
CA GLN A 212 -1.61 8.88 -8.65
C GLN A 212 -0.55 9.29 -7.62
N TYR A 213 0.26 10.26 -7.98
CA TYR A 213 1.37 10.77 -7.17
C TYR A 213 0.92 11.06 -5.74
N LEU A 214 1.50 10.39 -4.71
CA LEU A 214 1.44 10.86 -3.35
C LEU A 214 2.59 11.84 -3.16
N ILE A 215 2.26 13.01 -2.90
CA ILE A 215 3.17 13.96 -2.28
C ILE A 215 3.04 13.68 -0.79
N ASP A 216 4.13 13.35 -0.09
CA ASP A 216 4.13 13.06 1.35
C ASP A 216 3.70 14.30 2.19
N VAL A 217 3.52 15.42 1.53
CA VAL A 217 3.03 16.69 2.08
C VAL A 217 2.03 17.28 1.08
N ASP A 218 0.94 17.82 1.58
CA ASP A 218 0.00 18.58 0.76
C ASP A 218 0.69 19.88 0.29
N LEU A 219 1.27 19.85 -0.91
CA LEU A 219 1.95 21.01 -1.50
C LEU A 219 0.98 22.18 -1.75
N GLU A 220 -0.34 21.94 -1.69
CA GLU A 220 -1.32 23.00 -1.82
C GLU A 220 -1.40 23.84 -0.54
N GLU A 221 -1.12 23.27 0.65
CA GLU A 221 -1.23 23.98 1.93
C GLU A 221 0.04 24.76 2.33
N ALA A 222 1.26 24.36 1.89
CA ALA A 222 2.49 25.05 2.28
C ALA A 222 3.65 24.95 1.24
N PRO A 223 3.43 25.33 -0.03
CA PRO A 223 4.42 25.16 -1.08
C PRO A 223 5.71 25.97 -0.87
N GLU A 224 5.64 27.08 -0.14
CA GLU A 224 6.76 28.02 0.04
C GLU A 224 7.72 27.62 1.16
N SER A 225 7.34 26.71 2.05
CA SER A 225 8.10 26.38 3.26
C SER A 225 8.92 25.07 3.17
N ILE A 226 8.80 24.30 2.10
CA ILE A 226 9.29 22.92 2.04
C ILE A 226 10.10 22.70 0.76
N ALA A 227 11.36 22.27 0.90
CA ALA A 227 12.21 21.90 -0.25
C ALA A 227 11.70 20.57 -0.86
N LEU A 228 11.69 20.50 -2.18
CA LEU A 228 11.16 19.35 -2.90
C LEU A 228 12.26 18.40 -3.34
N VAL A 229 12.09 17.10 -3.11
CA VAL A 229 12.95 16.04 -3.65
C VAL A 229 12.08 15.13 -4.54
N ALA A 230 12.45 14.99 -5.81
CA ALA A 230 11.62 14.22 -6.76
C ALA A 230 12.43 13.54 -7.87
N PRO A 231 11.96 12.38 -8.39
CA PRO A 231 12.38 11.88 -9.69
C PRO A 231 12.03 12.89 -10.80
N VAL A 232 12.85 12.96 -11.86
CA VAL A 232 12.70 13.98 -12.92
C VAL A 232 11.32 14.00 -13.55
N TYR A 233 10.78 12.84 -13.94
CA TYR A 233 9.46 12.78 -14.57
C TYR A 233 8.34 13.16 -13.59
N THR A 234 8.47 12.75 -12.32
CA THR A 234 7.53 13.13 -11.27
C THR A 234 7.55 14.64 -11.02
N TYR A 235 8.75 15.24 -11.00
CA TYR A 235 8.91 16.69 -10.87
C TYR A 235 8.25 17.43 -12.04
N LEU A 236 8.49 16.98 -13.28
CA LEU A 236 7.89 17.61 -14.47
C LEU A 236 6.36 17.50 -14.49
N LEU A 237 5.81 16.36 -14.05
CA LEU A 237 4.37 16.14 -14.02
C LEU A 237 3.67 16.81 -12.83
N SER A 238 4.40 17.14 -11.77
CA SER A 238 3.82 17.84 -10.60
C SER A 238 3.42 19.28 -10.90
N GLY A 239 3.94 19.88 -11.98
CA GLY A 239 3.74 21.29 -12.27
C GLY A 239 4.43 22.27 -11.29
N HIS A 240 5.19 21.75 -10.32
CA HIS A 240 5.90 22.57 -9.35
C HIS A 240 7.02 23.36 -9.99
N ILE A 241 7.12 24.65 -9.66
CA ILE A 241 8.15 25.55 -10.18
C ILE A 241 9.08 25.94 -9.04
N ALA A 242 10.31 25.41 -9.05
CA ALA A 242 11.37 25.80 -8.14
C ALA A 242 12.34 26.76 -8.82
N ARG A 243 12.73 27.83 -8.11
CA ARG A 243 13.72 28.82 -8.60
C ARG A 243 15.13 28.26 -8.66
N TYR A 244 15.47 27.36 -7.71
CA TYR A 244 16.76 26.71 -7.61
C TYR A 244 16.57 25.20 -7.74
N GLN A 245 17.26 24.60 -8.71
CA GLN A 245 17.17 23.18 -8.98
C GLN A 245 18.54 22.53 -8.86
N PHE A 246 18.64 21.46 -8.09
CA PHE A 246 19.81 20.62 -7.97
C PHE A 246 19.57 19.32 -8.72
N TRP A 247 20.28 19.13 -9.80
CA TRP A 247 20.15 17.94 -10.64
C TRP A 247 21.24 16.95 -10.27
N LEU A 248 20.85 15.83 -9.68
CA LEU A 248 21.74 14.78 -9.25
C LEU A 248 21.99 13.77 -10.37
N ASP A 249 23.20 13.20 -10.41
CA ASP A 249 23.60 12.17 -11.39
C ASP A 249 23.29 12.56 -12.85
N ILE A 250 23.63 13.79 -13.21
CA ILE A 250 23.31 14.36 -14.54
C ILE A 250 23.97 13.61 -15.71
N GLY A 251 24.99 12.79 -15.44
CA GLY A 251 25.64 11.91 -16.41
C GLY A 251 24.92 10.61 -16.68
N SER A 252 23.89 10.29 -15.92
CA SER A 252 23.13 9.05 -16.10
C SER A 252 22.28 9.07 -17.37
N MET A 253 22.28 7.97 -18.12
CA MET A 253 21.39 7.77 -19.27
C MET A 253 19.91 7.74 -18.84
N SER A 254 19.63 7.41 -17.58
CA SER A 254 18.27 7.36 -17.03
C SER A 254 17.56 8.72 -16.97
N TRP A 255 18.22 9.81 -17.27
CA TRP A 255 17.59 11.12 -17.49
C TRP A 255 16.71 11.15 -18.76
N TRP A 256 17.03 10.30 -19.73
CA TRP A 256 16.44 10.32 -21.07
C TRP A 256 15.59 9.09 -21.38
N ASP A 257 15.65 8.08 -20.51
CA ASP A 257 14.92 6.83 -20.68
C ASP A 257 13.81 6.74 -19.63
N PRO A 258 12.55 6.98 -20.01
CA PRO A 258 11.42 6.79 -19.11
C PRO A 258 11.23 5.27 -18.88
N LEU A 259 11.38 4.83 -17.64
CA LEU A 259 11.03 3.47 -17.23
C LEU A 259 9.53 3.21 -17.27
#